data_98e78df0f4a3e05bcf0c0428d0e57569
#
_entry.id   98e78df0f4a3e05bcf0c0428d0e57569
#
_cell.length_a   1.000
_cell.length_b   1.000
_cell.length_c   1.000
_cell.angle_alpha   90.00
_cell.angle_beta   90.00
_cell.angle_gamma   90.00
#
_symmetry.space_group_name_H-M   'P 1'
#
loop_
_entity.id
_entity.type
_entity.pdbx_description
1 polymer ?
#
loop_
_entity_poly.entity_id
_entity_poly.type
_entity_poly.pdbx_seq_one_letter_code
_entity_poly.pdbx_strand_id
1 'polypeptide(L)'
;MNSYAMPKEIGTVVPIDSDNVLLALADGMYEFHISTKKLVQKSRPDIDTSLVRFNDGKCSPDGKLWVGTMDHGVSKPIAALYRVSGDYSIRQMVDGVTVSNGITWSPDGKTMYYIDSPTYTVVAYDYDINRSEISNKRIIIHTPKEWGTPDGNTIDSEGMLWVAHWGGGLVSRWNTTTGELLDTIRVPSPNVTSVALGGSNMKTLFITTA
;
A
#
# COMPACT_ATOMS: atom_id res chain seq x y z
N MET A 1 5.09 -18.33 17.67
CA MET A 1 4.89 -17.62 16.39
C MET A 1 5.50 -18.47 15.30
N ASN A 2 4.77 -18.73 14.22
CA ASN A 2 5.29 -19.49 13.08
C ASN A 2 5.96 -18.55 12.07
N SER A 3 7.09 -18.98 11.50
CA SER A 3 7.82 -18.27 10.45
C SER A 3 7.94 -19.16 9.21
N TYR A 4 7.79 -18.55 8.04
CA TYR A 4 7.84 -19.25 6.75
C TYR A 4 8.81 -18.53 5.84
N ALA A 5 9.88 -19.23 5.40
CA ALA A 5 10.83 -18.69 4.43
C ALA A 5 10.19 -18.67 3.05
N MET A 6 10.30 -17.54 2.35
CA MET A 6 9.84 -17.38 0.97
C MET A 6 11.05 -17.31 0.02
N PRO A 7 10.90 -17.75 -1.24
CA PRO A 7 12.00 -17.79 -2.20
C PRO A 7 12.43 -16.41 -2.70
N LYS A 8 11.60 -15.38 -2.50
CA LYS A 8 11.80 -14.00 -2.96
C LYS A 8 11.25 -13.01 -1.93
N GLU A 9 11.66 -11.76 -2.06
CA GLU A 9 11.14 -10.66 -1.24
C GLU A 9 9.62 -10.55 -1.35
N ILE A 10 8.97 -10.29 -0.21
CA ILE A 10 7.53 -10.09 -0.11
C ILE A 10 7.28 -8.58 -0.09
N GLY A 11 6.56 -8.08 -1.09
CA GLY A 11 6.06 -6.71 -1.09
C GLY A 11 4.78 -6.57 -0.26
N THR A 12 3.85 -7.49 -0.48
CA THR A 12 2.52 -7.44 0.16
C THR A 12 2.01 -8.83 0.49
N VAL A 13 1.26 -8.92 1.59
CA VAL A 13 0.50 -10.13 1.98
C VAL A 13 -0.94 -9.73 2.30
N VAL A 14 -1.90 -10.46 1.71
CA VAL A 14 -3.32 -10.29 2.05
C VAL A 14 -3.97 -11.66 2.29
N PRO A 15 -4.87 -11.80 3.27
CA PRO A 15 -5.57 -13.04 3.52
C PRO A 15 -6.57 -13.33 2.39
N ILE A 16 -6.68 -14.59 1.98
CA ILE A 16 -7.76 -15.11 1.13
C ILE A 16 -8.82 -15.74 2.04
N ASP A 17 -8.39 -16.60 2.94
CA ASP A 17 -9.21 -17.26 3.95
C ASP A 17 -8.36 -17.61 5.19
N SER A 18 -8.84 -18.52 6.05
CA SER A 18 -8.17 -18.89 7.30
C SER A 18 -6.86 -19.69 7.10
N ASP A 19 -6.64 -20.31 5.93
CA ASP A 19 -5.47 -21.15 5.63
C ASP A 19 -4.66 -20.64 4.41
N ASN A 20 -5.18 -19.67 3.66
CA ASN A 20 -4.59 -19.19 2.43
C ASN A 20 -4.33 -17.70 2.46
N VAL A 21 -3.15 -17.30 1.99
CA VAL A 21 -2.79 -15.90 1.78
C VAL A 21 -2.30 -15.69 0.35
N LEU A 22 -2.61 -14.52 -0.21
CA LEU A 22 -2.03 -14.05 -1.46
C LEU A 22 -0.81 -13.20 -1.15
N LEU A 23 0.30 -13.54 -1.79
CA LEU A 23 1.57 -12.85 -1.67
C LEU A 23 1.90 -12.15 -2.98
N ALA A 24 2.25 -10.89 -2.94
CA ALA A 24 2.99 -10.23 -4.01
C ALA A 24 4.49 -10.43 -3.73
N LEU A 25 5.09 -11.41 -4.34
CA LEU A 25 6.54 -11.60 -4.33
C LEU A 25 7.20 -10.71 -5.40
N ALA A 26 8.50 -10.58 -5.38
CA ALA A 26 9.23 -9.66 -6.27
C ALA A 26 8.81 -9.73 -7.75
N ASP A 27 8.36 -10.88 -8.23
CA ASP A 27 8.09 -11.15 -9.64
C ASP A 27 6.65 -11.57 -9.99
N GLY A 28 5.74 -11.60 -9.02
CA GLY A 28 4.36 -12.01 -9.32
C GLY A 28 3.50 -12.29 -8.10
N MET A 29 2.28 -12.75 -8.39
CA MET A 29 1.29 -13.13 -7.38
C MET A 29 1.39 -14.61 -7.08
N TYR A 30 1.42 -14.95 -5.78
CA TYR A 30 1.53 -16.32 -5.30
C TYR A 30 0.50 -16.58 -4.20
N GLU A 31 -0.16 -17.71 -4.28
CA GLU A 31 -0.98 -18.25 -3.20
C GLU A 31 -0.13 -19.15 -2.31
N PHE A 32 -0.15 -18.88 -1.01
CA PHE A 32 0.55 -19.68 -0.01
C PHE A 32 -0.44 -20.32 0.95
N HIS A 33 -0.41 -21.66 1.01
CA HIS A 33 -1.19 -22.46 1.95
C HIS A 33 -0.42 -22.62 3.25
N ILE A 34 -0.94 -22.11 4.34
CA ILE A 34 -0.25 -22.06 5.64
C ILE A 34 -0.04 -23.47 6.21
N SER A 35 -1.09 -24.32 6.19
CA SER A 35 -1.04 -25.67 6.76
C SER A 35 -0.10 -26.60 6.00
N THR A 36 -0.14 -26.56 4.66
CA THR A 36 0.67 -27.44 3.79
C THR A 36 2.01 -26.85 3.40
N LYS A 37 2.22 -25.55 3.66
CA LYS A 37 3.40 -24.76 3.24
C LYS A 37 3.60 -24.74 1.73
N LYS A 38 2.55 -25.00 0.97
CA LYS A 38 2.61 -25.01 -0.50
C LYS A 38 2.51 -23.60 -1.04
N LEU A 39 3.46 -23.21 -1.90
CA LEU A 39 3.49 -21.95 -2.63
C LEU A 39 3.18 -22.22 -4.11
N VAL A 40 2.19 -21.49 -4.66
CA VAL A 40 1.73 -21.65 -6.04
C VAL A 40 1.70 -20.31 -6.74
N GLN A 41 2.46 -20.15 -7.81
CA GLN A 41 2.38 -18.95 -8.64
C GLN A 41 1.04 -18.90 -9.39
N LYS A 42 0.32 -17.79 -9.28
CA LYS A 42 -1.00 -17.58 -9.89
C LYS A 42 -0.94 -16.71 -11.13
N SER A 43 -0.17 -15.63 -11.05
CA SER A 43 0.02 -14.73 -12.19
C SER A 43 1.33 -13.96 -12.10
N ARG A 44 1.76 -13.42 -13.23
CA ARG A 44 2.98 -12.62 -13.36
C ARG A 44 2.72 -11.48 -14.35
N PRO A 45 2.94 -10.22 -13.96
CA PRO A 45 2.93 -9.12 -14.92
C PRO A 45 4.19 -9.18 -15.81
N ASP A 46 4.11 -8.52 -16.95
CA ASP A 46 5.27 -8.31 -17.82
C ASP A 46 6.10 -7.13 -17.29
N ILE A 47 6.97 -7.43 -16.33
CA ILE A 47 7.88 -6.45 -15.72
C ILE A 47 9.32 -6.98 -15.73
N ASP A 48 10.28 -6.08 -15.88
CA ASP A 48 11.70 -6.40 -15.71
C ASP A 48 12.05 -6.40 -14.20
N THR A 49 12.12 -7.61 -13.64
CA THR A 49 12.41 -7.81 -12.21
C THR A 49 13.86 -7.48 -11.82
N SER A 50 14.73 -7.18 -12.79
CA SER A 50 16.05 -6.63 -12.50
C SER A 50 16.01 -5.13 -12.20
N LEU A 51 14.94 -4.45 -12.60
CA LEU A 51 14.74 -3.00 -12.42
C LEU A 51 13.71 -2.69 -11.35
N VAL A 52 12.62 -3.48 -11.27
CA VAL A 52 11.51 -3.23 -10.35
C VAL A 52 11.09 -4.50 -9.61
N ARG A 53 10.49 -4.32 -8.43
CA ARG A 53 9.84 -5.38 -7.65
C ARG A 53 8.50 -4.91 -7.10
N PHE A 54 7.64 -5.84 -6.70
CA PHE A 54 6.44 -5.48 -5.94
C PHE A 54 6.80 -4.87 -4.59
N ASN A 55 5.97 -3.93 -4.15
CA ASN A 55 6.10 -3.21 -2.89
C ASN A 55 4.76 -3.24 -2.14
N ASP A 56 4.20 -2.09 -1.76
CA ASP A 56 2.98 -2.02 -0.95
C ASP A 56 1.71 -2.36 -1.75
N GLY A 57 0.72 -2.87 -1.03
CA GLY A 57 -0.59 -3.20 -1.60
C GLY A 57 -1.67 -3.36 -0.54
N LYS A 58 -2.91 -3.16 -0.95
CA LYS A 58 -4.10 -3.27 -0.11
C LYS A 58 -5.31 -3.69 -0.93
N CYS A 59 -6.24 -4.44 -0.32
CA CYS A 59 -7.51 -4.76 -0.95
C CYS A 59 -8.45 -3.55 -0.92
N SER A 60 -9.09 -3.31 -2.06
CA SER A 60 -10.15 -2.31 -2.21
C SER A 60 -11.46 -2.79 -1.58
N PRO A 61 -12.44 -1.88 -1.35
CA PRO A 61 -13.73 -2.24 -0.78
C PRO A 61 -14.52 -3.29 -1.58
N ASP A 62 -14.26 -3.41 -2.88
CA ASP A 62 -14.85 -4.42 -3.78
C ASP A 62 -14.01 -5.71 -3.88
N GLY A 63 -13.01 -5.89 -3.01
CA GLY A 63 -12.24 -7.12 -2.87
C GLY A 63 -11.15 -7.34 -3.93
N LYS A 64 -10.74 -6.31 -4.68
CA LYS A 64 -9.59 -6.40 -5.59
C LYS A 64 -8.31 -6.04 -4.86
N LEU A 65 -7.20 -6.74 -5.12
CA LEU A 65 -5.89 -6.34 -4.62
C LEU A 65 -5.34 -5.22 -5.52
N TRP A 66 -5.05 -4.08 -4.92
CA TRP A 66 -4.25 -3.03 -5.53
C TRP A 66 -2.84 -3.14 -4.97
N VAL A 67 -1.86 -3.29 -5.85
CA VAL A 67 -0.47 -3.51 -5.46
C VAL A 67 0.45 -2.81 -6.44
N GLY A 68 1.42 -2.12 -5.91
CA GLY A 68 2.37 -1.40 -6.74
C GLY A 68 3.74 -2.04 -6.79
N THR A 69 4.53 -1.58 -7.74
CA THR A 69 5.96 -1.88 -7.84
C THR A 69 6.79 -0.68 -7.43
N MET A 70 8.08 -0.90 -7.23
CA MET A 70 9.05 0.15 -7.00
C MET A 70 10.32 -0.09 -7.82
N ASP A 71 10.98 1.00 -8.22
CA ASP A 71 12.32 0.98 -8.77
C ASP A 71 13.33 0.55 -7.69
N HIS A 72 14.17 -0.43 -7.98
CA HIS A 72 15.24 -0.85 -7.06
C HIS A 72 16.20 0.29 -6.70
N GLY A 73 16.41 1.22 -7.63
CA GLY A 73 17.25 2.41 -7.43
C GLY A 73 16.55 3.56 -6.70
N VAL A 74 15.24 3.46 -6.44
CA VAL A 74 14.43 4.51 -5.77
C VAL A 74 14.56 5.89 -6.43
N SER A 75 14.78 5.94 -7.74
CA SER A 75 15.14 7.19 -8.44
C SER A 75 14.41 7.41 -9.76
N LYS A 76 13.93 6.33 -10.39
CA LYS A 76 13.33 6.40 -11.72
C LYS A 76 11.83 6.07 -11.68
N PRO A 77 10.98 6.83 -12.38
CA PRO A 77 9.54 6.56 -12.45
C PRO A 77 9.23 5.47 -13.49
N ILE A 78 9.78 4.27 -13.27
CA ILE A 78 9.65 3.09 -14.15
C ILE A 78 8.76 2.01 -13.58
N ALA A 79 8.24 2.22 -12.38
CA ALA A 79 7.31 1.33 -11.70
C ALA A 79 5.84 1.71 -11.99
N ALA A 80 4.91 0.93 -11.47
CA ALA A 80 3.49 1.09 -11.74
C ALA A 80 2.63 0.62 -10.56
N LEU A 81 1.36 1.04 -10.56
CA LEU A 81 0.30 0.50 -9.70
C LEU A 81 -0.57 -0.44 -10.53
N TYR A 82 -0.86 -1.61 -9.99
CA TYR A 82 -1.65 -2.67 -10.61
C TYR A 82 -2.89 -2.97 -9.79
N ARG A 83 -3.94 -3.45 -10.47
CA ARG A 83 -5.11 -4.10 -9.88
C ARG A 83 -5.09 -5.57 -10.23
N VAL A 84 -5.27 -6.44 -9.23
CA VAL A 84 -5.36 -7.89 -9.36
C VAL A 84 -6.80 -8.31 -9.07
N SER A 85 -7.43 -9.00 -10.00
CA SER A 85 -8.81 -9.50 -9.89
C SER A 85 -8.87 -10.87 -9.21
N GLY A 86 -10.06 -11.34 -8.85
CA GLY A 86 -10.25 -12.64 -8.19
C GLY A 86 -9.84 -13.86 -9.03
N ASP A 87 -9.75 -13.70 -10.35
CA ASP A 87 -9.18 -14.70 -11.28
C ASP A 87 -7.66 -14.56 -11.47
N TYR A 88 -7.02 -13.72 -10.64
CA TYR A 88 -5.60 -13.37 -10.67
C TYR A 88 -5.14 -12.61 -11.93
N SER A 89 -6.05 -12.14 -12.76
CA SER A 89 -5.70 -11.23 -13.86
C SER A 89 -5.14 -9.92 -13.31
N ILE A 90 -4.05 -9.43 -13.93
CA ILE A 90 -3.34 -8.23 -13.51
C ILE A 90 -3.55 -7.15 -14.55
N ARG A 91 -3.98 -5.97 -14.12
CA ARG A 91 -4.13 -4.79 -14.97
C ARG A 91 -3.34 -3.61 -14.41
N GLN A 92 -2.52 -2.97 -15.24
CA GLN A 92 -1.85 -1.73 -14.89
C GLN A 92 -2.85 -0.59 -14.85
N MET A 93 -2.83 0.19 -13.76
CA MET A 93 -3.76 1.27 -13.48
C MET A 93 -3.08 2.64 -13.49
N VAL A 94 -1.83 2.71 -13.03
CA VAL A 94 -1.00 3.94 -13.03
C VAL A 94 0.39 3.55 -13.47
N ASP A 95 0.96 4.31 -14.38
CA ASP A 95 2.38 4.23 -14.81
C ASP A 95 3.20 5.38 -14.22
N GLY A 96 4.49 5.38 -14.51
CA GLY A 96 5.38 6.47 -14.11
C GLY A 96 5.53 6.63 -12.60
N VAL A 97 5.43 5.53 -11.86
CA VAL A 97 5.63 5.47 -10.40
C VAL A 97 7.09 5.19 -10.09
N THR A 98 7.60 5.77 -9.01
CA THR A 98 8.98 5.51 -8.54
C THR A 98 8.96 4.47 -7.41
N VAL A 99 8.20 4.72 -6.35
CA VAL A 99 8.04 3.82 -5.20
C VAL A 99 6.58 3.83 -4.80
N SER A 100 5.82 2.84 -5.29
CA SER A 100 4.42 2.68 -4.91
C SER A 100 4.31 2.28 -3.45
N ASN A 101 3.64 3.12 -2.67
CA ASN A 101 3.36 2.94 -1.26
C ASN A 101 1.91 3.26 -0.94
N GLY A 102 1.61 3.57 0.27
CA GLY A 102 0.35 3.87 0.92
C GLY A 102 -0.89 3.88 0.02
N ILE A 103 -1.72 2.85 0.14
CA ILE A 103 -2.98 2.71 -0.59
C ILE A 103 -4.12 2.58 0.42
N THR A 104 -5.15 3.39 0.32
CA THR A 104 -6.37 3.21 1.13
C THR A 104 -7.57 3.87 0.46
N TRP A 105 -8.77 3.60 0.97
CA TRP A 105 -10.03 4.15 0.44
C TRP A 105 -10.77 4.90 1.53
N SER A 106 -11.51 5.92 1.13
CA SER A 106 -12.45 6.63 2.02
C SER A 106 -13.47 5.65 2.62
N PRO A 107 -14.05 5.95 3.80
CA PRO A 107 -15.04 5.08 4.43
C PRO A 107 -16.29 4.79 3.56
N ASP A 108 -16.65 5.71 2.65
CA ASP A 108 -17.73 5.52 1.69
C ASP A 108 -17.32 4.77 0.41
N GLY A 109 -16.03 4.40 0.27
CA GLY A 109 -15.48 3.67 -0.85
C GLY A 109 -15.42 4.44 -2.17
N LYS A 110 -15.59 5.76 -2.18
CA LYS A 110 -15.63 6.56 -3.41
C LYS A 110 -14.33 7.26 -3.77
N THR A 111 -13.39 7.33 -2.84
CA THR A 111 -12.09 7.96 -3.03
C THR A 111 -10.98 6.98 -2.70
N MET A 112 -10.01 6.85 -3.57
CA MET A 112 -8.76 6.13 -3.31
C MET A 112 -7.66 7.14 -3.00
N TYR A 113 -6.93 6.93 -1.91
CA TYR A 113 -5.73 7.70 -1.56
C TYR A 113 -4.49 6.89 -1.88
N TYR A 114 -3.49 7.53 -2.47
CA TYR A 114 -2.31 6.87 -2.98
C TYR A 114 -1.04 7.70 -2.78
N ILE A 115 0.08 7.01 -2.54
CA ILE A 115 1.40 7.60 -2.32
C ILE A 115 2.40 6.99 -3.31
N ASP A 116 3.11 7.86 -4.04
CA ASP A 116 4.41 7.59 -4.63
C ASP A 116 5.44 8.32 -3.78
N SER A 117 6.20 7.60 -2.96
CA SER A 117 7.00 8.16 -1.86
C SER A 117 7.92 9.33 -2.25
N PRO A 118 8.68 9.27 -3.36
CA PRO A 118 9.59 10.38 -3.72
C PRO A 118 8.88 11.67 -4.14
N THR A 119 7.56 11.63 -4.34
CA THR A 119 6.79 12.85 -4.65
C THR A 119 6.49 13.72 -3.43
N TYR A 120 6.58 13.14 -2.22
CA TYR A 120 6.19 13.79 -0.95
C TYR A 120 4.76 14.29 -0.96
N THR A 121 3.88 13.58 -1.67
CA THR A 121 2.46 13.93 -1.78
C THR A 121 1.56 12.73 -1.49
N VAL A 122 0.35 13.02 -1.02
CA VAL A 122 -0.76 12.08 -1.14
C VAL A 122 -1.67 12.58 -2.25
N VAL A 123 -1.98 11.70 -3.18
CA VAL A 123 -2.97 11.95 -4.22
C VAL A 123 -4.28 11.25 -3.91
N ALA A 124 -5.37 11.85 -4.32
CA ALA A 124 -6.69 11.24 -4.32
C ALA A 124 -7.14 10.97 -5.76
N TYR A 125 -7.83 9.84 -5.94
CA TYR A 125 -8.56 9.51 -7.16
C TYR A 125 -10.04 9.30 -6.81
N ASP A 126 -10.94 9.65 -7.71
CA ASP A 126 -12.31 9.15 -7.65
C ASP A 126 -12.28 7.65 -7.95
N TYR A 127 -12.99 6.86 -7.15
CA TYR A 127 -13.03 5.41 -7.25
C TYR A 127 -14.43 4.92 -7.65
N ASP A 128 -14.52 4.26 -8.81
CA ASP A 128 -15.74 3.58 -9.24
C ASP A 128 -15.71 2.13 -8.73
N ILE A 129 -16.44 1.86 -7.66
CA ILE A 129 -16.49 0.55 -7.00
C ILE A 129 -17.10 -0.54 -7.90
N ASN A 130 -17.97 -0.19 -8.86
CA ASN A 130 -18.62 -1.17 -9.75
C ASN A 130 -17.68 -1.64 -10.86
N ARG A 131 -16.74 -0.77 -11.26
CA ARG A 131 -15.76 -1.05 -12.32
C ARG A 131 -14.38 -1.32 -11.79
N SER A 132 -14.12 -0.99 -10.51
CA SER A 132 -12.78 -0.96 -9.90
C SER A 132 -11.82 -0.08 -10.70
N GLU A 133 -12.28 1.12 -11.08
CA GLU A 133 -11.52 2.08 -11.88
C GLU A 133 -11.25 3.35 -11.08
N ILE A 134 -10.17 4.04 -11.45
CA ILE A 134 -9.78 5.32 -10.85
C ILE A 134 -9.78 6.43 -11.89
N SER A 135 -10.13 7.64 -11.48
CA SER A 135 -10.14 8.84 -12.32
C SER A 135 -9.86 10.10 -11.50
N ASN A 136 -9.77 11.25 -12.15
CA ASN A 136 -9.70 12.57 -11.51
C ASN A 136 -8.59 12.69 -10.45
N LYS A 137 -7.33 12.34 -10.82
CA LYS A 137 -6.16 12.48 -9.97
C LYS A 137 -6.00 13.91 -9.47
N ARG A 138 -5.83 14.09 -8.15
CA ARG A 138 -5.58 15.37 -7.51
C ARG A 138 -4.66 15.23 -6.31
N ILE A 139 -3.75 16.16 -6.10
CA ILE A 139 -2.92 16.21 -4.89
C ILE A 139 -3.80 16.80 -3.78
N ILE A 140 -3.82 16.14 -2.61
CA ILE A 140 -4.59 16.60 -1.45
C ILE A 140 -3.72 16.92 -0.24
N ILE A 141 -2.51 16.36 -0.15
CA ILE A 141 -1.57 16.60 0.93
C ILE A 141 -0.17 16.74 0.35
N HIS A 142 0.58 17.72 0.85
CA HIS A 142 2.03 17.81 0.70
C HIS A 142 2.68 17.51 2.05
N THR A 143 3.51 16.47 2.12
CA THR A 143 4.23 16.13 3.34
C THR A 143 5.56 16.87 3.41
N PRO A 144 5.97 17.41 4.58
CA PRO A 144 7.28 18.05 4.74
C PRO A 144 8.42 17.08 4.46
N LYS A 145 9.40 17.48 3.66
CA LYS A 145 10.53 16.62 3.29
C LYS A 145 11.42 16.25 4.48
N GLU A 146 11.50 17.13 5.47
CA GLU A 146 12.24 16.91 6.72
C GLU A 146 11.62 15.81 7.62
N TRP A 147 10.40 15.36 7.28
CA TRP A 147 9.74 14.24 7.97
C TRP A 147 10.08 12.87 7.35
N GLY A 148 11.02 12.82 6.41
CA GLY A 148 11.29 11.62 5.63
C GLY A 148 10.24 11.39 4.54
N THR A 149 10.28 10.26 3.87
CA THR A 149 9.36 9.94 2.78
C THR A 149 8.05 9.35 3.31
N PRO A 150 6.88 9.80 2.81
CA PRO A 150 5.60 9.16 3.13
C PRO A 150 5.60 7.72 2.62
N ASP A 151 5.15 6.79 3.47
CA ASP A 151 5.19 5.34 3.24
C ASP A 151 3.76 4.76 3.29
N GLY A 152 3.49 3.74 4.09
CA GLY A 152 2.17 3.16 4.24
C GLY A 152 1.16 4.11 4.90
N ASN A 153 -0.12 3.89 4.61
CA ASN A 153 -1.21 4.71 5.15
C ASN A 153 -2.43 3.89 5.58
N THR A 154 -3.27 4.51 6.39
CA THR A 154 -4.61 4.01 6.72
C THR A 154 -5.57 5.18 6.92
N ILE A 155 -6.88 4.89 6.96
CA ILE A 155 -7.92 5.88 7.20
C ILE A 155 -8.69 5.53 8.47
N ASP A 156 -9.09 6.54 9.24
CA ASP A 156 -9.93 6.34 10.41
C ASP A 156 -11.42 6.51 10.09
N SER A 157 -12.28 6.25 11.08
CA SER A 157 -13.74 6.34 10.92
C SER A 157 -14.26 7.76 10.70
N GLU A 158 -13.45 8.78 10.97
CA GLU A 158 -13.76 10.17 10.68
C GLU A 158 -13.35 10.59 9.27
N GLY A 159 -12.73 9.66 8.51
CA GLY A 159 -12.21 9.92 7.17
C GLY A 159 -10.87 10.65 7.16
N MET A 160 -10.15 10.68 8.29
CA MET A 160 -8.83 11.29 8.38
C MET A 160 -7.74 10.27 8.02
N LEU A 161 -6.76 10.72 7.25
CA LEU A 161 -5.69 9.86 6.75
C LEU A 161 -4.49 9.85 7.70
N TRP A 162 -4.04 8.65 8.05
CA TRP A 162 -2.82 8.42 8.82
C TRP A 162 -1.71 7.97 7.89
N VAL A 163 -0.56 8.63 7.93
CA VAL A 163 0.60 8.39 7.04
C VAL A 163 1.84 8.09 7.87
N ALA A 164 2.48 6.96 7.58
CA ALA A 164 3.80 6.62 8.10
C ALA A 164 4.90 7.38 7.36
N HIS A 165 6.00 7.71 8.05
CA HIS A 165 7.13 8.42 7.44
C HIS A 165 8.44 7.66 7.64
N TRP A 166 8.93 7.08 6.53
CA TRP A 166 10.25 6.43 6.50
C TRP A 166 11.38 7.47 6.62
N GLY A 167 12.27 7.24 7.57
CA GLY A 167 13.36 8.17 7.90
C GLY A 167 12.95 9.31 8.83
N GLY A 168 11.67 9.46 9.12
CA GLY A 168 11.13 10.58 9.93
C GLY A 168 10.83 10.24 11.38
N GLY A 169 10.70 8.95 11.72
CA GLY A 169 10.37 8.52 13.08
C GLY A 169 9.02 9.03 13.56
N LEU A 170 8.03 9.12 12.67
CA LEU A 170 6.70 9.61 13.02
C LEU A 170 5.60 9.03 12.15
N VAL A 171 4.37 9.18 12.65
CA VAL A 171 3.11 9.04 11.92
C VAL A 171 2.39 10.38 11.97
N SER A 172 1.78 10.80 10.87
CA SER A 172 1.00 12.05 10.78
C SER A 172 -0.47 11.76 10.49
N ARG A 173 -1.37 12.56 11.00
CA ARG A 173 -2.82 12.50 10.75
C ARG A 173 -3.28 13.74 10.00
N TRP A 174 -4.05 13.55 8.93
CA TRP A 174 -4.41 14.61 8.01
C TRP A 174 -5.91 14.66 7.73
N ASN A 175 -6.44 15.87 7.60
CA ASN A 175 -7.78 16.08 7.06
C ASN A 175 -7.75 15.87 5.54
N THR A 176 -8.49 14.88 5.05
CA THR A 176 -8.50 14.52 3.61
C THR A 176 -9.25 15.52 2.72
N THR A 177 -10.04 16.42 3.33
CA THR A 177 -10.80 17.45 2.61
C THR A 177 -10.02 18.76 2.49
N THR A 178 -9.37 19.18 3.58
CA THR A 178 -8.65 20.47 3.61
C THR A 178 -7.16 20.33 3.37
N GLY A 179 -6.59 19.13 3.52
CA GLY A 179 -5.14 18.88 3.47
C GLY A 179 -4.40 19.35 4.73
N GLU A 180 -5.11 19.75 5.78
CA GLU A 180 -4.51 20.23 7.03
C GLU A 180 -3.97 19.09 7.88
N LEU A 181 -2.80 19.33 8.49
CA LEU A 181 -2.24 18.47 9.51
C LEU A 181 -3.07 18.58 10.79
N LEU A 182 -3.51 17.44 11.33
CA LEU A 182 -4.30 17.38 12.55
C LEU A 182 -3.48 16.96 13.76
N ASP A 183 -2.57 15.98 13.57
CA ASP A 183 -1.79 15.42 14.66
C ASP A 183 -0.52 14.72 14.17
N THR A 184 0.44 14.47 15.08
CA THR A 184 1.64 13.67 14.83
C THR A 184 1.97 12.79 16.03
N ILE A 185 2.38 11.54 15.76
CA ILE A 185 2.85 10.59 16.76
C ILE A 185 4.32 10.31 16.53
N ARG A 186 5.19 10.60 17.50
CA ARG A 186 6.60 10.22 17.43
C ARG A 186 6.79 8.75 17.75
N VAL A 187 7.61 8.08 16.95
CA VAL A 187 7.93 6.65 17.06
C VAL A 187 9.42 6.51 17.35
N PRO A 188 9.84 5.67 18.32
CA PRO A 188 11.26 5.52 18.68
C PRO A 188 12.05 4.64 17.68
N SER A 189 11.68 4.70 16.41
CA SER A 189 12.37 4.09 15.27
C SER A 189 12.32 5.04 14.09
N PRO A 190 13.42 5.29 13.37
CA PRO A 190 13.41 6.24 12.27
C PRO A 190 12.57 5.77 11.07
N ASN A 191 12.55 4.48 10.80
CA ASN A 191 11.93 3.93 9.59
C ASN A 191 10.52 3.40 9.90
N VAL A 192 9.56 4.30 9.99
CA VAL A 192 8.14 3.94 10.15
C VAL A 192 7.59 3.57 8.80
N THR A 193 7.14 2.30 8.64
CA THR A 193 6.78 1.74 7.33
C THR A 193 5.29 1.75 7.05
N SER A 194 4.46 1.41 8.04
CA SER A 194 3.01 1.37 7.81
C SER A 194 2.23 1.53 9.10
N VAL A 195 0.94 1.79 8.93
CA VAL A 195 -0.02 1.97 10.01
C VAL A 195 -1.32 1.26 9.72
N ALA A 196 -1.96 0.71 10.75
CA ALA A 196 -3.28 0.11 10.66
C ALA A 196 -4.08 0.33 11.95
N LEU A 197 -5.37 0.60 11.83
CA LEU A 197 -6.28 0.64 12.96
C LEU A 197 -6.85 -0.76 13.22
N GLY A 198 -6.96 -1.15 14.49
CA GLY A 198 -7.43 -2.47 14.89
C GLY A 198 -7.76 -2.54 16.38
N GLY A 199 -7.69 -3.78 16.93
CA GLY A 199 -8.16 -4.07 18.29
C GLY A 199 -9.67 -4.30 18.33
N SER A 200 -10.19 -4.73 19.48
CA SER A 200 -11.60 -5.10 19.65
C SER A 200 -12.60 -3.94 19.41
N ASN A 201 -12.13 -2.70 19.55
CA ASN A 201 -12.94 -1.50 19.36
C ASN A 201 -12.43 -0.61 18.20
N MET A 202 -11.47 -1.10 17.38
CA MET A 202 -10.84 -0.38 16.28
C MET A 202 -10.15 0.94 16.68
N LYS A 203 -9.71 1.06 17.96
CA LYS A 203 -9.08 2.27 18.52
C LYS A 203 -7.59 2.11 18.78
N THR A 204 -7.01 0.98 18.40
CA THR A 204 -5.56 0.74 18.54
C THR A 204 -4.89 1.01 17.20
N LEU A 205 -3.94 1.93 17.19
CA LEU A 205 -3.09 2.16 16.03
C LEU A 205 -1.87 1.23 16.11
N PHE A 206 -1.77 0.29 15.18
CA PHE A 206 -0.61 -0.56 14.99
C PHE A 206 0.35 0.14 14.04
N ILE A 207 1.62 0.18 14.43
CA ILE A 207 2.68 0.85 13.65
C ILE A 207 3.77 -0.17 13.38
N THR A 208 4.17 -0.32 12.12
CA THR A 208 5.31 -1.15 11.73
C THR A 208 6.54 -0.31 11.44
N THR A 209 7.71 -0.88 11.70
CA THR A 209 9.01 -0.23 11.48
C THR A 209 10.01 -1.22 10.87
N ALA A 210 11.04 -0.74 10.21
CA ALA A 210 12.17 -1.50 9.67
C ALA A 210 13.52 -1.01 10.24
#